data_8032f929438992b8992980e4d822524c
#
_entry.id   8032f929438992b8992980e4d822524c
#
_cell.length_a   1.000
_cell.length_b   1.000
_cell.length_c   1.000
_cell.angle_alpha   90.00
_cell.angle_beta   90.00
_cell.angle_gamma   90.00
#
_symmetry.space_group_name_H-M   'P 1'
#
loop_
_entity.id
_entity.type
_entity.pdbx_description
1 polymer ?
#
loop_
_entity_poly.entity_id
_entity_poly.type
_entity_poly.pdbx_seq_one_letter_code
_entity_poly.pdbx_strand_id
1 'polypeptide(L)'
;MKALAVLIASVLVLTASLTAAPAKGPEPLRVAQGETVQLSDYLVPGKTVIFDFTSKYCPPCRVYDEPLHKLHAGRADIVVVKVDINRPGVSRIDWESPVAKQFGLRSIPQFKVYGPDGKLVAEDKIAMGANGQPVRETPARQLVDQWIRQAN
;
A
#
# COMPACT_ATOMS: atom_id res chain seq x y z
N MET A 1 34.78 -52.46 -36.58
CA MET A 1 34.75 -51.02 -36.34
C MET A 1 33.37 -50.71 -35.76
N LYS A 2 33.27 -50.46 -34.42
CA LYS A 2 32.02 -50.21 -33.71
C LYS A 2 32.01 -48.72 -33.33
N ALA A 3 31.11 -47.96 -33.94
CA ALA A 3 30.91 -46.50 -33.60
C ALA A 3 30.13 -46.42 -32.32
N LEU A 4 30.71 -45.76 -31.32
CA LEU A 4 30.09 -45.45 -30.04
C LEU A 4 29.40 -44.08 -30.14
N ALA A 5 28.07 -44.08 -30.18
CA ALA A 5 27.28 -42.84 -30.17
C ALA A 5 27.15 -42.32 -28.72
N VAL A 6 27.77 -41.18 -28.45
CA VAL A 6 27.63 -40.47 -27.15
C VAL A 6 26.41 -39.57 -27.22
N LEU A 7 25.35 -39.91 -26.48
CA LEU A 7 24.18 -39.06 -26.26
C LEU A 7 24.49 -38.05 -25.15
N ILE A 8 24.68 -36.78 -25.52
CA ILE A 8 24.80 -35.69 -24.56
C ILE A 8 23.37 -35.24 -24.21
N ALA A 9 22.89 -35.59 -23.02
CA ALA A 9 21.65 -35.12 -22.48
C ALA A 9 21.89 -33.71 -21.89
N SER A 10 21.40 -32.69 -22.60
CA SER A 10 21.40 -31.29 -22.09
C SER A 10 20.35 -31.13 -21.01
N VAL A 11 20.78 -31.06 -19.75
CA VAL A 11 19.91 -30.70 -18.62
C VAL A 11 19.69 -29.19 -18.63
N LEU A 12 18.49 -28.77 -19.03
CA LEU A 12 18.06 -27.39 -18.97
C LEU A 12 17.71 -27.07 -17.51
N VAL A 13 18.62 -26.43 -16.78
CA VAL A 13 18.36 -25.94 -15.41
C VAL A 13 17.52 -24.68 -15.51
N LEU A 14 16.23 -24.85 -15.27
CA LEU A 14 15.28 -23.70 -15.14
C LEU A 14 15.54 -23.02 -13.82
N THR A 15 16.33 -21.94 -13.79
CA THR A 15 16.52 -21.10 -12.62
C THR A 15 15.29 -20.24 -12.42
N ALA A 16 14.36 -20.71 -11.61
CA ALA A 16 13.26 -19.87 -11.12
C ALA A 16 13.85 -18.77 -10.23
N SER A 17 13.86 -17.53 -10.72
CA SER A 17 14.16 -16.36 -9.89
C SER A 17 13.09 -16.22 -8.82
N LEU A 18 13.37 -16.68 -7.59
CA LEU A 18 12.54 -16.34 -6.43
C LEU A 18 12.71 -14.83 -6.19
N THR A 19 11.77 -14.05 -6.68
CA THR A 19 11.62 -12.66 -6.22
C THR A 19 11.20 -12.73 -4.75
N ALA A 20 12.11 -12.40 -3.85
CA ALA A 20 11.80 -12.35 -2.42
C ALA A 20 10.66 -11.32 -2.19
N ALA A 21 9.61 -11.76 -1.52
CA ALA A 21 8.53 -10.87 -1.14
C ALA A 21 9.09 -9.73 -0.27
N PRO A 22 8.56 -8.49 -0.39
CA PRO A 22 9.04 -7.37 0.40
C PRO A 22 8.92 -7.69 1.90
N ALA A 23 10.02 -7.51 2.63
CA ALA A 23 10.06 -7.69 4.07
C ALA A 23 9.66 -6.38 4.76
N LYS A 24 9.03 -6.49 5.94
CA LYS A 24 8.71 -5.34 6.77
C LYS A 24 10.01 -4.69 7.27
N GLY A 25 10.22 -3.41 6.89
CA GLY A 25 11.29 -2.57 7.44
C GLY A 25 10.96 -2.04 8.85
N PRO A 26 11.88 -1.32 9.51
CA PRO A 26 11.65 -0.69 10.81
C PRO A 26 10.67 0.49 10.72
N GLU A 27 10.65 1.19 9.60
CA GLU A 27 9.84 2.38 9.33
C GLU A 27 8.75 2.09 8.29
N PRO A 28 7.62 2.82 8.33
CA PRO A 28 6.66 2.80 7.23
C PRO A 28 7.33 3.17 5.91
N LEU A 29 7.19 2.32 4.92
CA LEU A 29 7.69 2.61 3.58
C LEU A 29 6.88 3.76 2.97
N ARG A 30 7.58 4.74 2.42
CA ARG A 30 6.95 5.81 1.61
C ARG A 30 7.14 5.49 0.14
N VAL A 31 6.05 5.41 -0.58
CA VAL A 31 6.01 5.08 -2.00
C VAL A 31 5.27 6.17 -2.77
N ALA A 32 5.48 6.23 -4.04
CA ALA A 32 5.03 7.26 -4.97
C ALA A 32 5.52 8.68 -4.58
N GLN A 33 5.69 9.50 -5.56
CA GLN A 33 5.85 10.95 -5.45
C GLN A 33 4.93 11.57 -6.50
N GLY A 34 3.65 11.19 -6.42
CA GLY A 34 2.64 11.60 -7.36
C GLY A 34 2.48 10.70 -8.60
N GLU A 35 3.43 9.80 -8.89
CA GLU A 35 3.30 8.82 -9.98
C GLU A 35 2.33 7.68 -9.64
N THR A 36 1.90 6.95 -10.65
CA THR A 36 1.07 5.74 -10.47
C THR A 36 1.81 4.67 -9.66
N VAL A 37 1.07 3.89 -8.88
CA VAL A 37 1.63 2.85 -8.03
C VAL A 37 0.79 1.58 -8.08
N GLN A 38 1.44 0.43 -8.13
CA GLN A 38 0.79 -0.87 -7.99
C GLN A 38 0.83 -1.31 -6.53
N LEU A 39 -0.30 -1.21 -5.83
CA LEU A 39 -0.36 -1.55 -4.40
C LEU A 39 0.00 -3.01 -4.12
N SER A 40 -0.28 -3.92 -5.08
CA SER A 40 0.10 -5.33 -4.99
C SER A 40 1.58 -5.58 -4.76
N ASP A 41 2.45 -4.67 -5.25
CA ASP A 41 3.90 -4.80 -5.15
C ASP A 41 4.41 -4.59 -3.72
N TYR A 42 3.56 -4.03 -2.86
CA TYR A 42 3.88 -3.71 -1.46
C TYR A 42 3.12 -4.58 -0.46
N LEU A 43 2.35 -5.56 -0.93
CA LEU A 43 1.71 -6.53 -0.05
C LEU A 43 2.76 -7.47 0.53
N VAL A 44 2.66 -7.71 1.84
CA VAL A 44 3.56 -8.61 2.56
C VAL A 44 2.76 -9.86 2.95
N PRO A 45 3.11 -11.05 2.40
CA PRO A 45 2.39 -12.28 2.71
C PRO A 45 2.29 -12.53 4.22
N GLY A 46 1.10 -12.91 4.67
CA GLY A 46 0.84 -13.19 6.09
C GLY A 46 0.72 -11.96 6.98
N LYS A 47 0.73 -10.74 6.40
CA LYS A 47 0.57 -9.49 7.16
C LYS A 47 -0.58 -8.65 6.63
N THR A 48 -1.22 -7.91 7.52
CA THR A 48 -2.13 -6.84 7.14
C THR A 48 -1.34 -5.64 6.66
N VAL A 49 -1.69 -5.10 5.49
CA VAL A 49 -1.03 -3.91 4.92
C VAL A 49 -2.01 -2.75 4.88
N ILE A 50 -1.62 -1.64 5.51
CA ILE A 50 -2.36 -0.37 5.51
C ILE A 50 -1.68 0.57 4.53
N PHE A 51 -2.39 0.97 3.47
CA PHE A 51 -1.97 2.05 2.59
C PHE A 51 -2.59 3.36 3.07
N ASP A 52 -1.72 4.33 3.41
CA ASP A 52 -2.08 5.70 3.81
C ASP A 52 -1.80 6.65 2.66
N PHE A 53 -2.86 7.07 1.94
CA PHE A 53 -2.74 8.11 0.93
C PHE A 53 -2.63 9.47 1.60
N THR A 54 -1.49 10.11 1.43
CA THR A 54 -1.06 11.24 2.23
C THR A 54 -0.37 12.31 1.40
N SER A 55 -0.16 13.49 2.00
CA SER A 55 0.63 14.58 1.45
C SER A 55 1.24 15.40 2.59
N LYS A 56 2.46 15.89 2.41
CA LYS A 56 3.08 16.82 3.37
C LYS A 56 2.30 18.13 3.54
N TYR A 57 1.45 18.46 2.58
CA TYR A 57 0.60 19.67 2.61
C TYR A 57 -0.79 19.42 3.21
N CYS A 58 -1.03 18.26 3.82
CA CYS A 58 -2.30 17.86 4.38
C CYS A 58 -2.23 17.88 5.92
N PRO A 59 -2.73 18.91 6.62
CA PRO A 59 -2.68 18.94 8.09
C PRO A 59 -3.40 17.76 8.76
N PRO A 60 -4.59 17.31 8.31
CA PRO A 60 -5.23 16.13 8.87
C PRO A 60 -4.41 14.83 8.70
N CYS A 61 -3.62 14.72 7.62
CA CYS A 61 -2.78 13.54 7.39
C CYS A 61 -1.66 13.45 8.43
N ARG A 62 -1.07 14.59 8.82
CA ARG A 62 0.01 14.63 9.82
C ARG A 62 -0.39 14.13 11.20
N VAL A 63 -1.68 14.20 11.53
CA VAL A 63 -2.21 13.63 12.79
C VAL A 63 -2.00 12.12 12.86
N TYR A 64 -1.94 11.45 11.72
CA TYR A 64 -1.70 10.01 11.62
C TYR A 64 -0.21 9.62 11.57
N ASP A 65 0.73 10.55 11.36
CA ASP A 65 2.13 10.22 11.16
C ASP A 65 2.71 9.40 12.32
N GLU A 66 2.66 9.93 13.52
CA GLU A 66 3.20 9.27 14.71
C GLU A 66 2.38 8.03 15.15
N PRO A 67 1.04 8.07 15.18
CA PRO A 67 0.24 6.88 15.49
C PRO A 67 0.47 5.72 14.52
N LEU A 68 0.57 5.98 13.22
CA LEU A 68 0.85 4.93 12.22
C LEU A 68 2.28 4.40 12.33
N HIS A 69 3.24 5.25 12.65
CA HIS A 69 4.61 4.83 12.93
C HIS A 69 4.65 3.87 14.12
N LYS A 70 4.02 4.23 15.25
CA LYS A 70 3.92 3.36 16.45
C LYS A 70 3.21 2.05 16.15
N LEU A 71 2.10 2.10 15.41
CA LEU A 71 1.35 0.91 15.00
C LEU A 71 2.23 -0.02 14.15
N HIS A 72 2.95 0.56 13.17
CA HIS A 72 3.89 -0.19 12.35
C HIS A 72 5.01 -0.81 13.19
N ALA A 73 5.65 -0.05 14.07
CA ALA A 73 6.75 -0.54 14.89
C ALA A 73 6.30 -1.60 15.91
N GLY A 74 5.16 -1.35 16.58
CA GLY A 74 4.68 -2.19 17.69
C GLY A 74 3.95 -3.47 17.27
N ARG A 75 3.42 -3.56 16.05
CA ARG A 75 2.62 -4.71 15.57
C ARG A 75 3.38 -5.48 14.49
N ALA A 76 3.85 -6.68 14.82
CA ALA A 76 4.57 -7.54 13.87
C ALA A 76 3.72 -8.00 12.68
N ASP A 77 2.41 -8.05 12.86
CA ASP A 77 1.41 -8.48 11.87
C ASP A 77 0.87 -7.34 10.98
N ILE A 78 1.23 -6.09 11.26
CA ILE A 78 0.79 -4.91 10.52
C ILE A 78 1.98 -4.23 9.83
N VAL A 79 1.78 -3.89 8.57
CA VAL A 79 2.71 -3.06 7.76
C VAL A 79 1.97 -1.80 7.34
N VAL A 80 2.59 -0.65 7.50
CA VAL A 80 2.10 0.63 6.99
C VAL A 80 2.92 1.05 5.78
N VAL A 81 2.25 1.41 4.71
CA VAL A 81 2.84 1.96 3.49
C VAL A 81 2.20 3.33 3.22
N LYS A 82 3.00 4.38 3.20
CA LYS A 82 2.57 5.74 2.91
C LYS A 82 2.65 6.00 1.41
N VAL A 83 1.53 6.35 0.79
CA VAL A 83 1.45 6.68 -0.65
C VAL A 83 1.42 8.21 -0.76
N ASP A 84 2.54 8.81 -1.16
CA ASP A 84 2.63 10.26 -1.32
C ASP A 84 1.98 10.67 -2.64
N ILE A 85 0.91 11.46 -2.56
CA ILE A 85 0.18 11.88 -3.75
C ILE A 85 0.76 13.11 -4.44
N ASN A 86 1.79 13.73 -3.87
CA ASN A 86 2.35 14.95 -4.41
C ASN A 86 3.51 14.71 -5.38
N ARG A 87 3.41 15.31 -6.55
CA ARG A 87 4.56 15.42 -7.46
C ARG A 87 5.58 16.41 -6.92
N PRO A 88 6.88 16.20 -7.20
CA PRO A 88 7.92 17.19 -6.94
C PRO A 88 7.56 18.56 -7.53
N GLY A 89 7.84 19.62 -6.78
CA GLY A 89 7.58 21.00 -7.23
C GLY A 89 6.15 21.51 -6.99
N VAL A 90 5.18 20.65 -6.63
CA VAL A 90 3.82 21.08 -6.30
C VAL A 90 3.74 21.39 -4.81
N SER A 91 3.48 22.65 -4.45
CA SER A 91 3.49 23.16 -3.07
C SER A 91 2.10 23.22 -2.41
N ARG A 92 1.18 22.38 -2.84
CA ARG A 92 -0.17 22.18 -2.29
C ARG A 92 -0.56 20.72 -2.46
N ILE A 93 -1.70 20.27 -1.92
CA ILE A 93 -2.21 18.91 -2.20
C ILE A 93 -2.42 18.76 -3.72
N ASP A 94 -1.78 17.78 -4.31
CA ASP A 94 -1.76 17.57 -5.77
C ASP A 94 -2.85 16.59 -6.21
N TRP A 95 -4.09 17.08 -6.32
CA TRP A 95 -5.23 16.29 -6.80
C TRP A 95 -5.12 15.89 -8.27
N GLU A 96 -4.22 16.56 -9.03
CA GLU A 96 -3.99 16.30 -10.45
C GLU A 96 -2.88 15.28 -10.70
N SER A 97 -2.26 14.77 -9.65
CA SER A 97 -1.22 13.76 -9.78
C SER A 97 -1.74 12.46 -10.38
N PRO A 98 -0.91 11.70 -11.10
CA PRO A 98 -1.28 10.39 -11.64
C PRO A 98 -1.85 9.45 -10.58
N VAL A 99 -1.24 9.36 -9.39
CA VAL A 99 -1.73 8.48 -8.31
C VAL A 99 -3.07 8.97 -7.74
N ALA A 100 -3.28 10.27 -7.59
CA ALA A 100 -4.57 10.78 -7.12
C ALA A 100 -5.70 10.44 -8.10
N LYS A 101 -5.44 10.55 -9.40
CA LYS A 101 -6.39 10.15 -10.46
C LYS A 101 -6.58 8.64 -10.53
N GLN A 102 -5.51 7.87 -10.39
CA GLN A 102 -5.56 6.40 -10.41
C GLN A 102 -6.53 5.85 -9.36
N PHE A 103 -6.53 6.43 -8.16
CA PHE A 103 -7.40 5.99 -7.05
C PHE A 103 -8.64 6.85 -6.86
N GLY A 104 -8.91 7.81 -7.75
CA GLY A 104 -10.06 8.70 -7.67
C GLY A 104 -10.11 9.51 -6.37
N LEU A 105 -8.94 9.91 -5.86
CA LEU A 105 -8.84 10.59 -4.57
C LEU A 105 -9.44 11.99 -4.64
N ARG A 106 -10.34 12.30 -3.70
CA ARG A 106 -10.96 13.63 -3.53
C ARG A 106 -10.80 14.15 -2.11
N SER A 107 -10.22 13.34 -1.23
CA SER A 107 -9.93 13.72 0.15
C SER A 107 -8.82 12.83 0.69
N ILE A 108 -7.96 13.40 1.56
CA ILE A 108 -6.94 12.68 2.31
C ILE A 108 -6.96 13.16 3.78
N PRO A 109 -6.49 12.35 4.77
CA PRO A 109 -6.00 10.99 4.57
C PRO A 109 -7.11 10.07 4.09
N GLN A 110 -6.75 9.11 3.25
CA GLN A 110 -7.62 8.04 2.80
C GLN A 110 -6.87 6.72 2.95
N PHE A 111 -7.55 5.69 3.44
CA PHE A 111 -6.91 4.41 3.71
C PHE A 111 -7.47 3.29 2.83
N LYS A 112 -6.59 2.34 2.50
CA LYS A 112 -6.94 1.01 2.02
C LYS A 112 -6.25 -0.02 2.91
N VAL A 113 -6.98 -1.05 3.33
CA VAL A 113 -6.48 -2.12 4.17
C VAL A 113 -6.59 -3.44 3.45
N TYR A 114 -5.46 -4.13 3.31
CA TYR A 114 -5.39 -5.47 2.76
C TYR A 114 -5.08 -6.48 3.86
N GLY A 115 -5.75 -7.61 3.85
CA GLY A 115 -5.55 -8.69 4.80
C GLY A 115 -4.28 -9.52 4.53
N PRO A 116 -3.97 -10.46 5.44
CA PRO A 116 -2.80 -11.34 5.31
C PRO A 116 -2.81 -12.23 4.06
N ASP A 117 -3.98 -12.44 3.47
CA ASP A 117 -4.20 -13.18 2.22
C ASP A 117 -4.08 -12.29 0.97
N GLY A 118 -3.71 -11.02 1.14
CA GLY A 118 -3.56 -10.05 0.06
C GLY A 118 -4.86 -9.51 -0.51
N LYS A 119 -6.02 -9.81 0.12
CA LYS A 119 -7.31 -9.28 -0.32
C LYS A 119 -7.66 -7.96 0.36
N LEU A 120 -8.37 -7.10 -0.36
CA LEU A 120 -8.90 -5.85 0.19
C LEU A 120 -9.93 -6.15 1.27
N VAL A 121 -9.68 -5.67 2.49
CA VAL A 121 -10.56 -5.82 3.66
C VAL A 121 -11.46 -4.60 3.83
N ALA A 122 -10.87 -3.40 3.68
CA ALA A 122 -11.59 -2.14 3.82
C ALA A 122 -10.94 -1.04 2.98
N GLU A 123 -11.74 -0.13 2.48
CA GLU A 123 -11.26 1.09 1.81
C GLU A 123 -12.15 2.29 2.13
N ASP A 124 -11.53 3.44 2.29
CA ASP A 124 -12.25 4.72 2.34
C ASP A 124 -12.61 5.15 0.91
N LYS A 125 -13.80 5.69 0.73
CA LYS A 125 -14.27 6.15 -0.58
C LYS A 125 -15.29 7.27 -0.46
N ILE A 126 -15.56 7.94 -1.57
CA ILE A 126 -16.72 8.79 -1.74
C ILE A 126 -17.77 8.00 -2.51
N ALA A 127 -18.89 7.74 -1.88
CA ALA A 127 -20.05 7.07 -2.46
C ALA A 127 -21.19 8.06 -2.71
N MET A 128 -22.15 7.71 -3.57
CA MET A 128 -23.38 8.47 -3.71
C MET A 128 -24.39 8.00 -2.67
N GLY A 129 -24.81 8.90 -1.82
CA GLY A 129 -25.88 8.64 -0.86
C GLY A 129 -27.25 8.50 -1.54
N ALA A 130 -28.23 8.02 -0.78
CA ALA A 130 -29.61 7.81 -1.27
C ALA A 130 -30.28 9.11 -1.76
N ASN A 131 -29.81 10.26 -1.29
CA ASN A 131 -30.30 11.59 -1.70
C ASN A 131 -29.54 12.16 -2.92
N GLY A 132 -28.68 11.37 -3.57
CA GLY A 132 -27.88 11.77 -4.72
C GLY A 132 -26.68 12.69 -4.36
N GLN A 133 -26.40 12.91 -3.07
CA GLN A 133 -25.26 13.70 -2.62
C GLN A 133 -24.05 12.79 -2.33
N PRO A 134 -22.82 13.29 -2.55
CA PRO A 134 -21.63 12.51 -2.21
C PRO A 134 -21.51 12.35 -0.69
N VAL A 135 -21.31 11.10 -0.25
CA VAL A 135 -21.11 10.73 1.15
C VAL A 135 -19.73 10.09 1.28
N ARG A 136 -18.98 10.52 2.29
CA ARG A 136 -17.70 9.93 2.62
C ARG A 136 -17.90 8.70 3.50
N GLU A 137 -17.55 7.54 2.97
CA GLU A 137 -17.47 6.29 3.72
C GLU A 137 -16.03 6.05 4.14
N THR A 138 -15.81 5.78 5.42
CA THR A 138 -14.47 5.64 6.01
C THR A 138 -14.27 4.35 6.81
N PRO A 139 -14.65 3.17 6.27
CA PRO A 139 -14.51 1.92 7.02
C PRO A 139 -13.04 1.54 7.27
N ALA A 140 -12.14 1.85 6.35
CA ALA A 140 -10.72 1.60 6.54
C ALA A 140 -10.14 2.50 7.63
N ARG A 141 -10.50 3.79 7.66
CA ARG A 141 -10.10 4.71 8.72
C ARG A 141 -10.59 4.25 10.08
N GLN A 142 -11.85 3.83 10.20
CA GLN A 142 -12.42 3.34 11.46
C GLN A 142 -11.62 2.15 11.99
N LEU A 143 -11.23 1.22 11.11
CA LEU A 143 -10.41 0.07 11.46
C LEU A 143 -9.00 0.49 11.90
N VAL A 144 -8.37 1.40 11.18
CA VAL A 144 -7.05 1.96 11.52
C VAL A 144 -7.10 2.67 12.87
N ASP A 145 -8.09 3.52 13.11
CA ASP A 145 -8.28 4.24 14.36
C ASP A 145 -8.49 3.28 15.55
N GLN A 146 -9.20 2.17 15.32
CA GLN A 146 -9.35 1.12 16.32
C GLN A 146 -8.00 0.49 16.69
N TRP A 147 -7.19 0.13 15.71
CA TRP A 147 -5.88 -0.47 15.95
C TRP A 147 -4.90 0.51 16.64
N ILE A 148 -4.92 1.79 16.25
CA ILE A 148 -4.14 2.83 16.90
C ILE A 148 -4.51 2.94 18.39
N ARG A 149 -5.81 2.94 18.72
CA ARG A 149 -6.25 2.97 20.12
C ARG A 149 -5.85 1.72 20.93
N GLN A 150 -5.74 0.56 20.29
CA GLN A 150 -5.31 -0.68 20.94
C GLN A 150 -3.80 -0.76 21.14
N ALA A 151 -3.02 0.02 20.39
CA ALA A 151 -1.56 0.03 20.44
C ALA A 151 -1.00 1.08 21.44
N ASN A 152 -1.83 1.97 21.95
CA ASN A 152 -1.50 2.98 22.98
C ASN A 152 -1.97 2.50 24.37
#